data_8cfdde06c27fd4b590ac2383f0f6221c
#
_entry.id   8cfdde06c27fd4b590ac2383f0f6221c
#
_cell.length_a   1.000
_cell.length_b   1.000
_cell.length_c   1.000
_cell.angle_alpha   90.00
_cell.angle_beta   90.00
_cell.angle_gamma   90.00
#
_symmetry.space_group_name_H-M   'P 1'
#
loop_
_entity.id
_entity.type
_entity.pdbx_description
1 polymer ?
#
loop_
_entity_poly.entity_id
_entity_poly.type
_entity_poly.pdbx_seq_one_letter_code
_entity_poly.pdbx_strand_id
1 'polypeptide(L)'
;MYIRKKILFLFPLLFSFIVFPQDIEEIIVKGEYREKSISEEDSSISIIQSEKIKSQAIKHFQQLSYLVPNLNYAASDSRARYFQIRGIGERSGYQGTPNSSVGFLVDDIDYSGQGGIATLFDVDQVEVFRGPQGSRTGANALAGLIYIKTKDPTDNFEGTSELTFGDYGTQNIGVAFGGPLKNEKMKYRLVIRTDYADGFRKNTYLNKSDTSKKDELTLRYKLDW
;
A
#
# COMPACT_ATOMS: atom_id res chain seq x y z
N MET A 1 -27.75 -79.31 -7.43
CA MET A 1 -27.34 -78.13 -8.17
C MET A 1 -27.12 -77.02 -7.16
N TYR A 2 -25.83 -76.74 -6.77
CA TYR A 2 -25.47 -75.83 -5.70
C TYR A 2 -25.17 -74.45 -6.26
N ILE A 3 -25.96 -73.46 -5.88
CA ILE A 3 -25.71 -72.07 -6.23
C ILE A 3 -24.78 -71.45 -5.16
N ARG A 4 -23.52 -71.23 -5.50
CA ARG A 4 -22.57 -70.51 -4.66
C ARG A 4 -22.88 -68.97 -4.69
N LYS A 5 -23.38 -68.47 -3.58
CA LYS A 5 -23.46 -66.99 -3.36
C LYS A 5 -22.05 -66.43 -3.17
N LYS A 6 -21.58 -65.66 -4.11
CA LYS A 6 -20.38 -64.81 -3.92
C LYS A 6 -20.76 -63.59 -3.07
N ILE A 7 -20.28 -63.56 -1.84
CA ILE A 7 -20.35 -62.37 -0.99
C ILE A 7 -19.23 -61.43 -1.45
N LEU A 8 -19.63 -60.34 -2.09
CA LEU A 8 -18.73 -59.25 -2.47
C LEU A 8 -18.48 -58.41 -1.22
N PHE A 9 -17.30 -58.55 -0.61
CA PHE A 9 -16.86 -57.70 0.51
C PHE A 9 -16.48 -56.36 -0.05
N LEU A 10 -17.36 -55.35 0.09
CA LEU A 10 -17.09 -53.95 -0.20
C LEU A 10 -16.26 -53.42 0.95
N PHE A 11 -14.93 -53.28 0.74
CA PHE A 11 -14.01 -52.71 1.69
C PHE A 11 -14.16 -51.16 1.59
N PRO A 12 -14.68 -50.45 2.62
CA PRO A 12 -14.71 -49.00 2.57
C PRO A 12 -13.27 -48.47 2.69
N LEU A 13 -12.76 -47.90 1.60
CA LEU A 13 -11.49 -47.20 1.57
C LEU A 13 -11.66 -45.91 2.40
N LEU A 14 -11.30 -45.99 3.68
CA LEU A 14 -11.17 -44.82 4.55
C LEU A 14 -9.99 -43.96 4.04
N PHE A 15 -10.28 -43.10 3.11
CA PHE A 15 -9.37 -41.99 2.77
C PHE A 15 -9.36 -41.03 3.96
N SER A 16 -8.42 -41.19 4.87
CA SER A 16 -8.09 -40.18 5.85
C SER A 16 -7.50 -39.00 5.10
N PHE A 17 -8.29 -37.96 4.88
CA PHE A 17 -7.76 -36.66 4.46
C PHE A 17 -6.87 -36.17 5.60
N ILE A 18 -5.56 -36.21 5.41
CA ILE A 18 -4.60 -35.49 6.25
C ILE A 18 -4.80 -34.05 5.91
N VAL A 19 -5.59 -33.32 6.71
CA VAL A 19 -5.66 -31.87 6.67
C VAL A 19 -4.35 -31.38 7.25
N PHE A 20 -3.44 -30.96 6.38
CA PHE A 20 -2.29 -30.19 6.82
C PHE A 20 -2.83 -28.86 7.39
N PRO A 21 -2.43 -28.46 8.60
CA PRO A 21 -2.74 -27.12 9.06
C PRO A 21 -2.12 -26.15 8.06
N GLN A 22 -2.95 -25.39 7.37
CA GLN A 22 -2.49 -24.24 6.61
C GLN A 22 -2.04 -23.24 7.67
N ASP A 23 -0.76 -22.90 7.70
CA ASP A 23 -0.28 -21.77 8.47
C ASP A 23 -1.03 -20.53 7.93
N ILE A 24 -1.95 -20.05 8.74
CA ILE A 24 -2.66 -18.80 8.42
C ILE A 24 -1.65 -17.71 8.67
N GLU A 25 -1.18 -17.08 7.59
CA GLU A 25 -0.29 -15.94 7.68
C GLU A 25 -0.98 -14.84 8.49
N GLU A 26 -0.45 -14.55 9.65
CA GLU A 26 -1.01 -13.56 10.55
C GLU A 26 -0.69 -12.16 10.02
N ILE A 27 -1.73 -11.34 9.84
CA ILE A 27 -1.55 -9.96 9.38
C ILE A 27 -1.18 -9.09 10.58
N ILE A 28 0.02 -8.51 10.51
CA ILE A 28 0.56 -7.64 11.56
C ILE A 28 0.28 -6.18 11.23
N VAL A 29 -0.24 -5.44 12.20
CA VAL A 29 -0.40 -3.99 12.18
C VAL A 29 0.95 -3.34 12.51
N LYS A 30 1.48 -2.53 11.62
CA LYS A 30 2.79 -1.86 11.72
C LYS A 30 2.68 -0.37 11.99
N GLY A 31 1.50 0.21 11.76
CA GLY A 31 1.22 1.62 11.97
C GLY A 31 1.05 2.03 13.43
N GLU A 32 1.14 1.13 14.38
CA GLU A 32 1.16 1.36 15.81
C GLU A 32 2.60 1.38 16.37
N TYR A 33 2.82 1.94 17.56
CA TYR A 33 4.13 1.91 18.22
C TYR A 33 4.60 0.50 18.60
N ARG A 34 3.67 -0.42 18.75
CA ARG A 34 3.94 -1.84 18.95
C ARG A 34 3.21 -2.61 17.89
N GLU A 35 3.93 -3.45 17.20
CA GLU A 35 3.33 -4.38 16.26
C GLU A 35 2.35 -5.30 16.99
N LYS A 36 1.15 -5.43 16.43
CA LYS A 36 0.06 -6.25 16.96
C LYS A 36 -0.54 -7.06 15.83
N SER A 37 -1.11 -8.19 16.18
CA SER A 37 -2.01 -8.89 15.26
C SER A 37 -3.24 -8.04 14.95
N ILE A 38 -3.76 -8.14 13.74
CA ILE A 38 -5.03 -7.50 13.37
C ILE A 38 -6.18 -7.95 14.26
N SER A 39 -6.09 -9.15 14.83
CA SER A 39 -7.09 -9.71 15.76
C SER A 39 -7.08 -9.03 17.14
N GLU A 40 -5.97 -8.40 17.49
CA GLU A 40 -5.77 -7.67 18.76
C GLU A 40 -5.98 -6.16 18.60
N GLU A 41 -6.28 -5.71 17.37
CA GLU A 41 -6.44 -4.29 17.07
C GLU A 41 -7.85 -3.82 17.42
N ASP A 42 -7.95 -2.86 18.33
CA ASP A 42 -9.22 -2.28 18.78
C ASP A 42 -9.80 -1.26 17.80
N SER A 43 -8.98 -0.76 16.87
CA SER A 43 -9.37 0.26 15.90
C SER A 43 -10.01 -0.35 14.66
N SER A 44 -10.89 0.39 14.02
CA SER A 44 -11.39 0.04 12.70
C SER A 44 -10.30 0.29 11.65
N ILE A 45 -9.62 -0.75 11.22
CA ILE A 45 -8.50 -0.68 10.27
C ILE A 45 -8.82 -1.37 8.93
N SER A 46 -8.21 -0.90 7.86
CA SER A 46 -8.09 -1.61 6.58
C SER A 46 -6.63 -1.76 6.23
N ILE A 47 -6.17 -2.99 6.01
CA ILE A 47 -4.80 -3.31 5.63
C ILE A 47 -4.78 -3.82 4.20
N ILE A 48 -3.90 -3.26 3.38
CA ILE A 48 -3.68 -3.65 1.99
C ILE A 48 -2.21 -4.02 1.84
N GLN A 49 -1.97 -5.30 1.68
CA GLN A 49 -0.63 -5.89 1.53
C GLN A 49 -0.08 -5.69 0.11
N SER A 50 1.24 -5.83 -0.03
CA SER A 50 1.97 -5.64 -1.30
C SER A 50 1.45 -6.50 -2.43
N GLU A 51 1.00 -7.72 -2.17
CA GLU A 51 0.44 -8.65 -3.14
C GLU A 51 -0.82 -8.09 -3.78
N LYS A 52 -1.70 -7.48 -2.96
CA LYS A 52 -2.93 -6.85 -3.44
C LYS A 52 -2.63 -5.59 -4.27
N ILE A 53 -1.66 -4.78 -3.82
CA ILE A 53 -1.21 -3.60 -4.57
C ILE A 53 -0.70 -3.99 -5.94
N LYS A 54 0.15 -5.02 -6.02
CA LYS A 54 0.72 -5.53 -7.27
C LYS A 54 -0.31 -6.16 -8.18
N SER A 55 -1.18 -7.04 -7.64
CA SER A 55 -2.20 -7.76 -8.42
C SER A 55 -3.20 -6.83 -9.10
N GLN A 56 -3.44 -5.66 -8.51
CA GLN A 56 -4.33 -4.63 -9.06
C GLN A 56 -3.59 -3.51 -9.81
N ALA A 57 -2.28 -3.65 -10.01
CA ALA A 57 -1.43 -2.65 -10.66
C ALA A 57 -1.60 -1.22 -10.11
N ILE A 58 -1.81 -1.10 -8.79
CA ILE A 58 -1.97 0.17 -8.10
C ILE A 58 -0.61 0.85 -7.99
N LYS A 59 -0.49 2.06 -8.51
CA LYS A 59 0.78 2.81 -8.57
C LYS A 59 0.85 3.93 -7.53
N HIS A 60 -0.30 4.46 -7.14
CA HIS A 60 -0.39 5.59 -6.23
C HIS A 60 -1.54 5.40 -5.23
N PHE A 61 -1.36 5.91 -4.00
CA PHE A 61 -2.35 5.78 -2.92
C PHE A 61 -3.75 6.27 -3.32
N GLN A 62 -3.85 7.29 -4.13
CA GLN A 62 -5.12 7.77 -4.67
C GLN A 62 -5.96 6.65 -5.33
N GLN A 63 -5.33 5.71 -6.04
CA GLN A 63 -6.03 4.57 -6.65
C GLN A 63 -6.48 3.56 -5.59
N LEU A 64 -5.70 3.43 -4.53
CA LEU A 64 -5.99 2.53 -3.41
C LEU A 64 -7.21 2.99 -2.61
N SER A 65 -7.53 4.29 -2.61
CA SER A 65 -8.69 4.83 -1.90
C SER A 65 -10.01 4.16 -2.28
N TYR A 66 -10.14 3.62 -3.50
CA TYR A 66 -11.33 2.88 -3.93
C TYR A 66 -11.50 1.53 -3.23
N LEU A 67 -10.43 0.99 -2.62
CA LEU A 67 -10.48 -0.26 -1.89
C LEU A 67 -10.80 -0.09 -0.40
N VAL A 68 -10.79 1.14 0.09
CA VAL A 68 -10.99 1.44 1.51
C VAL A 68 -12.36 2.10 1.71
N PRO A 69 -13.28 1.46 2.45
CA PRO A 69 -14.58 2.02 2.71
C PRO A 69 -14.50 3.37 3.44
N ASN A 70 -15.31 4.34 2.99
CA ASN A 70 -15.40 5.67 3.58
C ASN A 70 -14.10 6.50 3.53
N LEU A 71 -13.17 6.16 2.65
CA LEU A 71 -12.01 6.96 2.33
C LEU A 71 -12.28 7.74 1.04
N ASN A 72 -12.19 9.06 1.11
CA ASN A 72 -12.31 9.95 -0.04
C ASN A 72 -11.06 10.83 -0.13
N TYR A 73 -10.90 11.52 -1.25
CA TYR A 73 -9.82 12.48 -1.41
C TYR A 73 -10.27 13.72 -2.17
N ALA A 74 -9.53 14.80 -1.95
CA ALA A 74 -9.61 16.01 -2.75
C ALA A 74 -8.25 16.27 -3.40
N ALA A 75 -8.29 16.64 -4.67
CA ALA A 75 -7.11 17.03 -5.45
C ALA A 75 -7.27 18.48 -5.88
N SER A 76 -6.22 19.27 -5.69
CA SER A 76 -6.16 20.63 -6.23
C SER A 76 -5.49 20.66 -7.61
N ASP A 77 -4.84 19.56 -7.99
CA ASP A 77 -4.13 19.40 -9.26
C ASP A 77 -4.27 17.96 -9.78
N SER A 78 -3.22 17.38 -10.33
CA SER A 78 -3.21 16.02 -10.90
C SER A 78 -3.15 14.89 -9.87
N ARG A 79 -2.90 15.19 -8.58
CA ARG A 79 -2.75 14.20 -7.51
C ARG A 79 -3.66 14.49 -6.32
N ALA A 80 -4.12 13.42 -5.67
CA ALA A 80 -4.81 13.51 -4.39
C ALA A 80 -3.85 14.06 -3.33
N ARG A 81 -4.26 15.13 -2.67
CA ARG A 81 -3.45 15.80 -1.65
C ARG A 81 -4.06 15.71 -0.27
N TYR A 82 -5.37 15.83 -0.19
CA TYR A 82 -6.13 15.81 1.06
C TYR A 82 -7.05 14.61 1.09
N PHE A 83 -7.10 13.94 2.22
CA PHE A 83 -7.94 12.77 2.42
C PHE A 83 -9.04 13.05 3.44
N GLN A 84 -10.18 12.37 3.27
CA GLN A 84 -11.28 12.42 4.21
C GLN A 84 -11.62 10.98 4.61
N ILE A 85 -11.79 10.76 5.91
CA ILE A 85 -12.22 9.48 6.46
C ILE A 85 -13.57 9.69 7.13
N ARG A 86 -14.58 8.92 6.76
CA ARG A 86 -15.97 9.07 7.24
C ARG A 86 -16.51 10.49 7.08
N GLY A 87 -16.11 11.17 6.01
CA GLY A 87 -16.52 12.55 5.69
C GLY A 87 -15.76 13.65 6.41
N ILE A 88 -14.84 13.32 7.31
CA ILE A 88 -14.02 14.29 8.06
C ILE A 88 -12.65 14.39 7.38
N GLY A 89 -12.20 15.61 7.11
CA GLY A 89 -10.91 15.93 6.50
C GLY A 89 -10.96 17.18 5.64
N GLU A 90 -9.81 17.72 5.34
CA GLU A 90 -9.63 18.93 4.52
C GLU A 90 -9.95 18.61 3.05
N ARG A 91 -10.42 19.63 2.32
CA ARG A 91 -10.69 19.56 0.87
C ARG A 91 -9.79 20.50 0.06
N SER A 92 -9.14 21.43 0.73
CA SER A 92 -8.24 22.39 0.08
C SER A 92 -7.23 22.95 1.08
N GLY A 93 -6.12 23.50 0.59
CA GLY A 93 -5.12 24.18 1.40
C GLY A 93 -5.59 25.49 2.02
N TYR A 94 -6.75 25.99 1.62
CA TYR A 94 -7.33 27.25 2.15
C TYR A 94 -8.15 27.03 3.43
N GLN A 95 -8.34 25.81 3.85
CA GLN A 95 -9.09 25.49 5.09
C GLN A 95 -8.29 25.79 6.37
N GLY A 96 -7.02 26.14 6.23
CA GLY A 96 -6.25 26.86 7.25
C GLY A 96 -5.99 26.13 8.56
N THR A 97 -6.12 24.81 8.60
CA THR A 97 -5.81 24.04 9.81
C THR A 97 -4.31 23.77 9.90
N PRO A 98 -3.65 24.14 11.01
CA PRO A 98 -2.25 23.79 11.22
C PRO A 98 -2.04 22.27 11.36
N ASN A 99 -3.10 21.54 11.74
CA ASN A 99 -3.08 20.11 11.97
C ASN A 99 -4.06 19.40 11.03
N SER A 100 -3.58 18.43 10.27
CA SER A 100 -4.43 17.66 9.36
C SER A 100 -5.38 16.75 10.12
N SER A 101 -6.67 16.78 9.75
CA SER A 101 -7.68 15.88 10.33
C SER A 101 -7.41 14.42 10.01
N VAL A 102 -6.81 14.15 8.85
CA VAL A 102 -6.30 12.83 8.47
C VAL A 102 -4.78 12.87 8.47
N GLY A 103 -4.17 12.08 9.33
CA GLY A 103 -2.72 11.89 9.35
C GLY A 103 -2.26 11.08 8.14
N PHE A 104 -1.08 11.39 7.63
CA PHE A 104 -0.47 10.66 6.52
C PHE A 104 1.00 10.42 6.80
N LEU A 105 1.35 9.18 7.11
CA LEU A 105 2.71 8.79 7.45
C LEU A 105 3.28 7.84 6.39
N VAL A 106 4.55 8.04 6.06
CA VAL A 106 5.35 7.08 5.28
C VAL A 106 6.59 6.73 6.11
N ASP A 107 6.72 5.49 6.53
CA ASP A 107 7.80 5.02 7.42
C ASP A 107 8.04 5.93 8.63
N ASP A 108 6.97 6.33 9.31
CA ASP A 108 6.98 7.21 10.49
C ASP A 108 7.32 8.69 10.23
N ILE A 109 7.54 9.08 8.98
CA ILE A 109 7.70 10.49 8.60
C ILE A 109 6.33 11.07 8.28
N ASP A 110 6.01 12.20 8.89
CA ASP A 110 4.72 12.87 8.69
C ASP A 110 4.69 13.69 7.38
N TYR A 111 3.80 13.27 6.49
CA TYR A 111 3.49 13.94 5.23
C TYR A 111 2.03 14.38 5.16
N SER A 112 1.41 14.65 6.31
CA SER A 112 0.03 15.11 6.38
C SER A 112 -0.19 16.37 5.51
N GLY A 113 -1.25 16.36 4.71
CA GLY A 113 -1.50 17.42 3.72
C GLY A 113 -0.62 17.38 2.46
N GLN A 114 0.26 16.37 2.32
CA GLN A 114 1.14 16.18 1.17
C GLN A 114 0.98 14.79 0.53
N GLY A 115 -0.21 14.21 0.60
CA GLY A 115 -0.47 12.86 0.08
C GLY A 115 -0.13 12.64 -1.41
N GLY A 116 0.15 13.70 -2.16
CA GLY A 116 0.60 13.63 -3.56
C GLY A 116 1.91 12.87 -3.77
N ILE A 117 2.73 12.71 -2.75
CA ILE A 117 4.01 11.98 -2.82
C ILE A 117 3.87 10.45 -2.66
N ALA A 118 2.67 9.94 -2.45
CA ALA A 118 2.39 8.58 -2.06
C ALA A 118 2.48 7.58 -3.22
N THR A 119 3.66 7.37 -3.79
CA THR A 119 3.91 6.23 -4.70
C THR A 119 3.90 4.92 -3.91
N LEU A 120 3.32 3.87 -4.51
CA LEU A 120 3.21 2.54 -3.90
C LEU A 120 4.19 1.51 -4.48
N PHE A 121 5.21 1.98 -5.18
CA PHE A 121 6.30 1.10 -5.60
C PHE A 121 7.20 0.75 -4.41
N ASP A 122 7.51 -0.53 -4.26
CA ASP A 122 8.34 -1.08 -3.19
C ASP A 122 7.78 -0.79 -1.78
N VAL A 123 6.45 -0.89 -1.66
CA VAL A 123 5.71 -0.80 -0.41
C VAL A 123 5.44 -2.21 0.11
N ASP A 124 5.51 -2.37 1.43
CA ASP A 124 5.20 -3.62 2.11
C ASP A 124 3.69 -3.72 2.37
N GLN A 125 3.13 -2.72 3.05
CA GLN A 125 1.70 -2.63 3.28
C GLN A 125 1.23 -1.18 3.45
N VAL A 126 -0.07 -1.00 3.27
CA VAL A 126 -0.77 0.26 3.55
C VAL A 126 -1.87 0.00 4.56
N GLU A 127 -1.91 0.79 5.59
CA GLU A 127 -2.88 0.72 6.67
C GLU A 127 -3.71 1.99 6.73
N VAL A 128 -5.01 1.85 6.87
CA VAL A 128 -5.92 2.98 7.02
C VAL A 128 -6.73 2.79 8.30
N PHE A 129 -6.37 3.54 9.33
CA PHE A 129 -7.08 3.60 10.60
C PHE A 129 -8.24 4.58 10.48
N ARG A 130 -9.43 4.12 10.79
CA ARG A 130 -10.67 4.91 10.67
C ARG A 130 -11.18 5.29 12.05
N GLY A 131 -10.57 6.29 12.63
CA GLY A 131 -10.85 6.82 13.97
C GLY A 131 -9.64 7.58 14.49
N PRO A 132 -9.76 8.31 15.60
CA PRO A 132 -8.69 9.15 16.13
C PRO A 132 -7.41 8.36 16.42
N GLN A 133 -6.28 8.88 15.96
CA GLN A 133 -4.92 8.31 16.15
C GLN A 133 -3.97 9.32 16.81
N GLY A 134 -4.51 10.19 17.68
CA GLY A 134 -3.75 11.23 18.35
C GLY A 134 -2.64 10.72 19.27
N SER A 135 -2.75 9.51 19.78
CA SER A 135 -1.70 8.87 20.60
C SER A 135 -0.39 8.68 19.81
N ARG A 136 -0.50 8.45 18.48
CA ARG A 136 0.65 8.27 17.60
C ARG A 136 1.11 9.56 16.95
N THR A 137 0.18 10.38 16.50
CA THR A 137 0.46 11.54 15.64
C THR A 137 0.37 12.89 16.37
N GLY A 138 0.04 12.88 17.66
CA GLY A 138 -0.18 14.10 18.44
C GLY A 138 -1.43 14.84 17.98
N ALA A 139 -1.27 16.09 17.53
CA ALA A 139 -2.40 16.95 17.16
C ALA A 139 -3.06 16.61 15.82
N ASN A 140 -2.43 15.78 15.00
CA ASN A 140 -2.96 15.32 13.72
C ASN A 140 -3.84 14.07 13.89
N ALA A 141 -4.48 13.62 12.79
CA ALA A 141 -5.22 12.35 12.70
C ALA A 141 -6.44 12.24 13.63
N LEU A 142 -7.20 13.31 13.78
CA LEU A 142 -8.48 13.28 14.50
C LEU A 142 -9.52 12.36 13.84
N ALA A 143 -9.56 12.32 12.50
CA ALA A 143 -10.48 11.49 11.72
C ALA A 143 -9.91 10.09 11.45
N GLY A 144 -8.60 9.98 11.39
CA GLY A 144 -7.90 8.73 11.10
C GLY A 144 -6.48 8.95 10.61
N LEU A 145 -5.81 7.83 10.36
CA LEU A 145 -4.42 7.79 9.93
C LEU A 145 -4.28 6.91 8.70
N ILE A 146 -3.55 7.36 7.72
CA ILE A 146 -3.04 6.59 6.60
C ILE A 146 -1.55 6.34 6.87
N TYR A 147 -1.18 5.07 6.99
CA TYR A 147 0.19 4.66 7.21
C TYR A 147 0.69 3.81 6.05
N ILE A 148 1.77 4.21 5.43
CA ILE A 148 2.44 3.46 4.36
C ILE A 148 3.76 2.94 4.90
N LYS A 149 3.84 1.63 5.05
CA LYS A 149 5.10 0.94 5.36
C LYS A 149 5.77 0.56 4.07
N THR A 150 6.96 1.09 3.82
CA THR A 150 7.79 0.66 2.69
C THR A 150 8.65 -0.53 3.11
N LYS A 151 9.15 -1.29 2.14
CA LYS A 151 9.99 -2.44 2.43
C LYS A 151 11.26 -2.05 3.16
N ASP A 152 11.62 -2.83 4.16
CA ASP A 152 12.85 -2.64 4.90
C ASP A 152 14.05 -3.29 4.19
N PRO A 153 15.28 -2.89 4.55
CA PRO A 153 16.50 -3.58 4.15
C PRO A 153 16.49 -5.05 4.61
N THR A 154 17.00 -5.95 3.79
CA THR A 154 17.00 -7.40 4.03
C THR A 154 18.41 -7.95 4.32
N ASP A 155 18.47 -9.14 4.92
CA ASP A 155 19.76 -9.83 5.24
C ASP A 155 20.45 -10.37 3.98
N ASN A 156 19.71 -10.55 2.90
CA ASN A 156 20.23 -11.00 1.62
C ASN A 156 20.06 -9.90 0.57
N PHE A 157 20.93 -9.90 -0.43
CA PHE A 157 20.76 -8.99 -1.56
C PHE A 157 19.48 -9.35 -2.33
N GLU A 158 18.58 -8.39 -2.43
CA GLU A 158 17.32 -8.51 -3.17
C GLU A 158 17.14 -7.33 -4.10
N GLY A 159 16.51 -7.58 -5.24
CA GLY A 159 16.16 -6.56 -6.20
C GLY A 159 14.82 -6.80 -6.86
N THR A 160 14.14 -5.72 -7.19
CA THR A 160 12.89 -5.71 -7.94
C THR A 160 12.94 -4.63 -9.00
N SER A 161 12.47 -4.94 -10.20
CA SER A 161 12.31 -3.96 -11.26
C SER A 161 10.89 -4.01 -11.83
N GLU A 162 10.40 -2.86 -12.25
CA GLU A 162 9.09 -2.71 -12.89
C GLU A 162 9.23 -1.80 -14.10
N LEU A 163 8.71 -2.27 -15.24
CA LEU A 163 8.60 -1.49 -16.46
C LEU A 163 7.13 -1.52 -16.91
N THR A 164 6.56 -0.35 -17.14
CA THR A 164 5.20 -0.22 -17.65
C THR A 164 5.20 0.75 -18.81
N PHE A 165 4.65 0.32 -19.94
CA PHE A 165 4.37 1.17 -21.08
C PHE A 165 2.88 1.14 -21.37
N GLY A 166 2.32 2.26 -21.77
CA GLY A 166 0.88 2.38 -21.98
C GLY A 166 0.51 3.54 -22.90
N ASP A 167 -0.79 3.73 -23.06
CA ASP A 167 -1.33 4.83 -23.84
C ASP A 167 -0.93 6.20 -23.28
N TYR A 168 -1.08 7.22 -24.10
CA TYR A 168 -0.73 8.60 -23.76
C TYR A 168 0.73 8.78 -23.35
N GLY A 169 1.66 8.07 -24.00
CA GLY A 169 3.08 8.16 -23.71
C GLY A 169 3.47 7.64 -22.32
N THR A 170 2.62 6.84 -21.68
CA THR A 170 2.88 6.33 -20.32
C THR A 170 4.15 5.48 -20.30
N GLN A 171 5.08 5.87 -19.43
CA GLN A 171 6.34 5.18 -19.18
C GLN A 171 6.63 5.23 -17.68
N ASN A 172 6.53 4.09 -17.00
CA ASN A 172 6.88 3.99 -15.60
C ASN A 172 8.04 3.00 -15.47
N ILE A 173 9.11 3.45 -14.86
CA ILE A 173 10.31 2.65 -14.63
C ILE A 173 10.62 2.70 -13.15
N GLY A 174 10.66 1.55 -12.50
CA GLY A 174 10.98 1.41 -11.09
C GLY A 174 12.08 0.37 -10.88
N VAL A 175 13.04 0.69 -10.04
CA VAL A 175 14.07 -0.25 -9.58
C VAL A 175 14.22 -0.07 -8.07
N ALA A 176 14.20 -1.18 -7.36
CA ALA A 176 14.50 -1.24 -5.95
C ALA A 176 15.50 -2.36 -5.69
N PHE A 177 16.50 -2.10 -4.89
CA PHE A 177 17.48 -3.11 -4.49
C PHE A 177 18.06 -2.78 -3.13
N GLY A 178 18.53 -3.80 -2.45
CA GLY A 178 19.12 -3.65 -1.12
C GLY A 178 19.69 -4.95 -0.61
N GLY A 179 20.32 -4.88 0.55
CA GLY A 179 20.95 -6.00 1.23
C GLY A 179 21.97 -5.54 2.25
N PRO A 180 22.80 -6.46 2.79
CA PRO A 180 23.81 -6.13 3.78
C PRO A 180 24.97 -5.36 3.14
N LEU A 181 25.53 -4.44 3.91
CA LEU A 181 26.81 -3.81 3.59
C LEU A 181 27.96 -4.73 4.02
N LYS A 182 29.18 -4.39 3.61
CA LYS A 182 30.39 -5.20 3.77
C LYS A 182 30.66 -5.70 5.19
N ASN A 183 30.13 -5.05 6.21
CA ASN A 183 30.32 -5.42 7.62
C ASN A 183 29.14 -6.22 8.22
N GLU A 184 28.13 -6.59 7.40
CA GLU A 184 26.91 -7.33 7.78
C GLU A 184 26.07 -6.72 8.91
N LYS A 185 26.58 -5.68 9.58
CA LYS A 185 25.86 -4.96 10.65
C LYS A 185 24.94 -3.87 10.11
N MET A 186 25.19 -3.46 8.89
CA MET A 186 24.44 -2.41 8.25
C MET A 186 23.78 -2.97 6.99
N LYS A 187 22.53 -2.62 6.79
CA LYS A 187 21.74 -3.01 5.62
C LYS A 187 21.20 -1.76 4.96
N TYR A 188 21.03 -1.81 3.67
CA TYR A 188 20.47 -0.69 2.91
C TYR A 188 19.40 -1.14 1.96
N ARG A 189 18.53 -0.20 1.59
CA ARG A 189 17.58 -0.32 0.50
C ARG A 189 17.51 0.99 -0.27
N LEU A 190 17.66 0.92 -1.58
CA LEU A 190 17.57 2.04 -2.51
C LEU A 190 16.41 1.80 -3.49
N VAL A 191 15.59 2.81 -3.66
CA VAL A 191 14.47 2.80 -4.59
C VAL A 191 14.56 4.01 -5.49
N ILE A 192 14.46 3.77 -6.80
CA ILE A 192 14.39 4.82 -7.83
C ILE A 192 13.20 4.49 -8.71
N ARG A 193 12.31 5.46 -8.90
CA ARG A 193 11.15 5.32 -9.77
C ARG A 193 10.88 6.60 -10.54
N THR A 194 10.57 6.44 -11.82
CA THR A 194 10.05 7.51 -12.66
C THR A 194 8.66 7.13 -13.17
N ASP A 195 7.73 8.08 -13.11
CA ASP A 195 6.39 7.92 -13.65
C ASP A 195 6.13 9.08 -14.61
N TYR A 196 6.03 8.78 -15.90
CA TYR A 196 5.77 9.74 -16.96
C TYR A 196 4.50 9.39 -17.73
N ALA A 197 3.71 10.41 -18.08
CA ALA A 197 2.62 10.31 -19.03
C ALA A 197 2.31 11.68 -19.63
N ASP A 198 2.02 11.76 -20.93
CA ASP A 198 1.68 13.01 -21.63
C ASP A 198 0.36 13.62 -21.15
N GLY A 199 -0.51 12.80 -20.55
CA GLY A 199 -1.86 13.19 -20.17
C GLY A 199 -2.87 12.98 -21.30
N PHE A 200 -4.13 12.89 -20.92
CA PHE A 200 -5.22 12.53 -21.84
C PHE A 200 -6.27 13.63 -22.00
N ARG A 201 -6.16 14.73 -21.24
CA ARG A 201 -7.13 15.81 -21.28
C ARG A 201 -6.72 16.88 -22.27
N LYS A 202 -7.67 17.29 -23.12
CA LYS A 202 -7.49 18.44 -24.01
C LYS A 202 -8.04 19.70 -23.34
N ASN A 203 -7.23 20.73 -23.22
CA ASN A 203 -7.66 22.05 -22.84
C ASN A 203 -7.97 22.84 -24.13
N THR A 204 -9.25 22.98 -24.42
CA THR A 204 -9.72 23.66 -25.66
C THR A 204 -9.44 25.16 -25.65
N TYR A 205 -9.41 25.80 -24.49
CA TYR A 205 -9.10 27.21 -24.34
C TYR A 205 -7.64 27.52 -24.66
N LEU A 206 -6.72 26.72 -24.12
CA LEU A 206 -5.28 26.88 -24.36
C LEU A 206 -4.78 26.13 -25.60
N ASN A 207 -5.67 25.41 -26.30
CA ASN A 207 -5.34 24.52 -27.41
C ASN A 207 -4.17 23.54 -27.10
N LYS A 208 -4.15 23.01 -25.86
CA LYS A 208 -3.16 22.04 -25.39
C LYS A 208 -3.78 20.68 -25.23
N SER A 209 -3.10 19.63 -25.69
CA SER A 209 -3.54 18.23 -25.60
C SER A 209 -2.86 17.43 -24.47
N ASP A 210 -1.93 18.05 -23.76
CA ASP A 210 -1.11 17.48 -22.71
C ASP A 210 -1.55 17.86 -21.28
N THR A 211 -2.79 18.26 -21.12
CA THR A 211 -3.36 18.59 -19.82
C THR A 211 -3.48 17.32 -18.99
N SER A 212 -3.01 17.34 -17.76
CA SER A 212 -2.82 16.20 -16.85
C SER A 212 -1.54 15.39 -17.11
N LYS A 213 -0.53 16.02 -17.72
CA LYS A 213 0.82 15.45 -17.80
C LYS A 213 1.30 15.02 -16.40
N LYS A 214 1.99 13.89 -16.36
CA LYS A 214 2.69 13.41 -15.17
C LYS A 214 4.17 13.33 -15.49
N ASP A 215 4.99 13.78 -14.56
CA ASP A 215 6.44 13.72 -14.64
C ASP A 215 6.98 13.70 -13.21
N GLU A 216 7.17 12.51 -12.68
CA GLU A 216 7.44 12.28 -11.27
C GLU A 216 8.71 11.45 -11.12
N LEU A 217 9.59 11.87 -10.22
CA LEU A 217 10.76 11.12 -9.79
C LEU A 217 10.64 10.83 -8.29
N THR A 218 10.72 9.58 -7.92
CA THR A 218 10.81 9.14 -6.52
C THR A 218 12.18 8.55 -6.27
N LEU A 219 12.84 9.04 -5.24
CA LEU A 219 14.07 8.49 -4.70
C LEU A 219 13.86 8.21 -3.22
N ARG A 220 14.12 6.97 -2.78
CA ARG A 220 14.03 6.57 -1.37
C ARG A 220 15.26 5.75 -0.99
N TYR A 221 15.82 6.07 0.14
CA TYR A 221 16.95 5.35 0.71
C TYR A 221 16.67 5.03 2.17
N LYS A 222 16.90 3.79 2.55
CA LYS A 222 16.84 3.33 3.93
C LYS A 222 18.20 2.76 4.33
N LEU A 223 18.60 3.01 5.55
CA LEU A 223 19.77 2.43 6.19
C LEU A 223 19.35 1.89 7.55
N ASP A 224 19.69 0.65 7.81
CA ASP A 224 19.51 -0.03 9.09
C ASP A 224 20.88 -0.40 9.64
N TRP A 225 21.12 -0.23 10.98
CA TRP A 225 22.41 -0.50 11.64
C TRP A 225 22.26 -1.10 13.03
#